data_b5c1f73a7948c9363978b2618228981f
#
_entry.id   b5c1f73a7948c9363978b2618228981f
#
_cell.length_a   1.000
_cell.length_b   1.000
_cell.length_c   1.000
_cell.angle_alpha   90.00
_cell.angle_beta   90.00
_cell.angle_gamma   90.00
#
_symmetry.space_group_name_H-M   'P 1'
#
loop_
_entity.id
_entity.type
_entity.pdbx_description
1 polymer ?
#
loop_
_entity_poly.entity_id
_entity_poly.type
_entity_poly.pdbx_seq_one_letter_code
_entity_poly.pdbx_strand_id
1 'polypeptide(L)'
;TIELYLKTFKAIQIVGPKWCGKTWTSMHHGNSIVRLTDIEKRKLAILNPKLILNENIPEVIDEWQLVPELWDAIRNECDLRASKGNFILTGSTALLDKEEKSKIKHTGTGRIIKINMFPMTTLELGKSLDYISLMDMYEEKEINKLVDPFDIYEITRLIINGGWPENLGLSNLESD
;
A
#
# COMPACT_ATOMS: atom_id res chain seq x y z
N THR A 1 -9.43 -3.89 5.47
CA THR A 1 -8.71 -4.93 4.67
C THR A 1 -7.32 -5.20 5.23
N ILE A 2 -6.47 -4.17 5.45
CA ILE A 2 -5.09 -4.34 5.96
C ILE A 2 -5.09 -5.04 7.33
N GLU A 3 -5.91 -4.60 8.27
CA GLU A 3 -6.01 -5.21 9.60
C GLU A 3 -6.39 -6.70 9.54
N LEU A 4 -7.33 -7.05 8.67
CA LEU A 4 -7.70 -8.45 8.46
C LEU A 4 -6.52 -9.28 7.95
N TYR A 5 -5.76 -8.72 7.02
CA TYR A 5 -4.60 -9.42 6.45
C TYR A 5 -3.43 -9.52 7.44
N LEU A 6 -3.20 -8.51 8.29
CA LEU A 6 -2.24 -8.59 9.39
C LEU A 6 -2.59 -9.67 10.42
N LYS A 7 -3.89 -9.91 10.65
CA LYS A 7 -4.36 -11.01 11.52
C LYS A 7 -4.25 -12.38 10.86
N THR A 8 -4.18 -12.44 9.53
CA THR A 8 -4.24 -13.70 8.77
C THR A 8 -2.87 -14.15 8.27
N PHE A 9 -2.09 -13.24 7.73
CA PHE A 9 -0.79 -13.52 7.10
C PHE A 9 0.38 -13.06 7.98
N LYS A 10 1.56 -13.60 7.72
CA LYS A 10 2.80 -13.25 8.42
C LYS A 10 3.30 -11.85 8.06
N ALA A 11 3.16 -11.49 6.79
CA ALA A 11 3.51 -10.18 6.27
C ALA A 11 2.55 -9.78 5.14
N ILE A 12 2.47 -8.49 4.88
CA ILE A 12 1.75 -7.94 3.73
C ILE A 12 2.70 -7.10 2.87
N GLN A 13 2.47 -7.13 1.57
CA GLN A 13 3.16 -6.27 0.61
C GLN A 13 2.14 -5.32 -0.02
N ILE A 14 2.30 -4.02 0.19
CA ILE A 14 1.47 -2.99 -0.42
C ILE A 14 2.20 -2.45 -1.65
N VAL A 15 1.63 -2.67 -2.83
CA VAL A 15 2.16 -2.19 -4.11
C VAL A 15 1.17 -1.23 -4.76
N GLY A 16 1.67 -0.26 -5.48
CA GLY A 16 0.84 0.71 -6.18
C GLY A 16 1.69 1.80 -6.82
N PRO A 17 1.08 2.68 -7.61
CA PRO A 17 1.80 3.77 -8.25
C PRO A 17 2.47 4.68 -7.21
N LYS A 18 3.44 5.43 -7.66
CA LYS A 18 4.12 6.41 -6.80
C LYS A 18 3.11 7.44 -6.31
N TRP A 19 3.24 7.87 -5.05
CA TRP A 19 2.39 8.87 -4.37
C TRP A 19 0.92 8.48 -4.12
N CYS A 20 0.48 7.25 -4.36
CA CYS A 20 -0.88 6.83 -4.00
C CYS A 20 -1.13 6.66 -2.48
N GLY A 21 -0.14 6.97 -1.62
CA GLY A 21 -0.30 6.96 -0.16
C GLY A 21 0.20 5.70 0.54
N LYS A 22 0.96 4.81 -0.13
CA LYS A 22 1.44 3.53 0.45
C LYS A 22 2.14 3.69 1.80
N THR A 23 3.16 4.54 1.85
CA THR A 23 3.95 4.79 3.07
C THR A 23 3.07 5.32 4.19
N TRP A 24 2.19 6.29 3.90
CA TRP A 24 1.27 6.86 4.89
C TRP A 24 0.34 5.79 5.46
N THR A 25 -0.31 5.01 4.59
CA THR A 25 -1.21 3.92 4.98
C THR A 25 -0.48 2.86 5.79
N SER A 26 0.74 2.49 5.38
CA SER A 26 1.55 1.50 6.09
C SER A 26 1.93 1.96 7.49
N MET A 27 2.33 3.22 7.64
CA MET A 27 2.66 3.82 8.94
C MET A 27 1.47 3.86 9.90
N HIS A 28 0.26 4.03 9.37
CA HIS A 28 -0.96 4.01 10.19
C HIS A 28 -1.22 2.63 10.84
N HIS A 29 -0.73 1.56 10.22
CA HIS A 29 -0.90 0.19 10.71
C HIS A 29 0.38 -0.41 11.29
N GLY A 30 1.52 0.26 11.16
CA GLY A 30 2.81 -0.19 11.67
C GLY A 30 3.17 0.42 13.02
N ASN A 31 3.95 -0.30 13.81
CA ASN A 31 4.49 0.16 15.09
C ASN A 31 5.92 0.69 14.98
N SER A 32 6.60 0.38 13.89
CA SER A 32 7.94 0.87 13.58
C SER A 32 8.11 0.99 12.07
N ILE A 33 9.11 1.77 11.63
CA ILE A 33 9.40 1.97 10.21
C ILE A 33 10.89 2.03 9.94
N VAL A 34 11.32 1.26 8.95
CA VAL A 34 12.65 1.35 8.32
C VAL A 34 12.46 1.89 6.90
N ARG A 35 13.01 3.08 6.64
CA ARG A 35 13.01 3.69 5.30
C ARG A 35 14.33 3.37 4.60
N LEU A 36 14.27 2.61 3.51
CA LEU A 36 15.45 2.27 2.72
C LEU A 36 15.92 3.40 1.78
N THR A 37 15.15 4.49 1.71
CA THR A 37 15.63 5.76 1.15
C THR A 37 16.73 6.38 2.01
N ASP A 38 16.76 6.09 3.31
CA ASP A 38 17.87 6.43 4.19
C ASP A 38 19.11 5.58 3.85
N ILE A 39 20.20 6.27 3.53
CA ILE A 39 21.46 5.66 3.08
C ILE A 39 22.07 4.76 4.15
N GLU A 40 22.01 5.15 5.42
CA GLU A 40 22.59 4.37 6.52
C GLU A 40 21.81 3.08 6.75
N LYS A 41 20.48 3.18 6.81
CA LYS A 41 19.60 2.02 6.94
C LYS A 41 19.75 1.06 5.76
N ARG A 42 19.85 1.60 4.54
CA ARG A 42 20.08 0.79 3.34
C ARG A 42 21.44 0.08 3.36
N LYS A 43 22.52 0.75 3.78
CA LYS A 43 23.84 0.12 3.92
C LYS A 43 23.81 -1.03 4.96
N LEU A 44 23.15 -0.83 6.08
CA LEU A 44 22.96 -1.87 7.09
C LEU A 44 22.18 -3.07 6.54
N ALA A 45 21.11 -2.81 5.80
CA ALA A 45 20.29 -3.84 5.16
C ALA A 45 21.08 -4.65 4.12
N ILE A 46 21.93 -4.00 3.34
CA ILE A 46 22.83 -4.67 2.37
C ILE A 46 23.88 -5.53 3.10
N LEU A 47 24.46 -5.01 4.17
CA LEU A 47 25.47 -5.73 4.93
C LEU A 47 24.90 -6.98 5.60
N ASN A 48 23.79 -6.83 6.28
CA ASN A 48 23.05 -7.93 6.89
C ASN A 48 21.59 -7.53 7.07
N PRO A 49 20.66 -8.07 6.24
CA PRO A 49 19.24 -7.78 6.33
C PRO A 49 18.64 -7.94 7.73
N LYS A 50 19.13 -8.88 8.52
CA LYS A 50 18.61 -9.15 9.88
C LYS A 50 18.84 -7.99 10.85
N LEU A 51 19.82 -7.13 10.59
CA LEU A 51 20.12 -5.99 11.49
C LEU A 51 18.99 -4.97 11.53
N ILE A 52 18.14 -4.94 10.50
CA ILE A 52 17.03 -4.00 10.41
C ILE A 52 15.66 -4.64 10.67
N LEU A 53 15.59 -5.95 10.94
CA LEU A 53 14.33 -6.70 11.11
C LEU A 53 14.04 -7.03 12.59
N ASN A 54 14.38 -6.12 13.50
CA ASN A 54 14.27 -6.36 14.95
C ASN A 54 13.42 -5.33 15.69
N GLU A 55 12.67 -4.50 14.96
CA GLU A 55 11.86 -3.43 15.53
C GLU A 55 10.47 -3.94 15.99
N ASN A 56 9.67 -3.03 16.52
CA ASN A 56 8.33 -3.35 17.00
C ASN A 56 7.41 -3.74 15.82
N ILE A 57 6.75 -4.87 15.95
CA ILE A 57 5.83 -5.40 14.94
C ILE A 57 4.41 -4.82 15.08
N PRO A 58 3.68 -4.59 13.98
CA PRO A 58 4.09 -4.70 12.58
C PRO A 58 5.20 -3.71 12.23
N GLU A 59 6.29 -4.22 11.64
CA GLU A 59 7.40 -3.38 11.18
C GLU A 59 7.21 -3.02 9.70
N VAL A 60 7.25 -1.73 9.38
CA VAL A 60 7.15 -1.21 8.01
C VAL A 60 8.53 -1.16 7.38
N ILE A 61 8.70 -1.83 6.25
CA ILE A 61 9.89 -1.75 5.41
C ILE A 61 9.52 -0.94 4.15
N ASP A 62 9.87 0.34 4.18
CA ASP A 62 9.49 1.27 3.12
C ASP A 62 10.50 1.25 1.97
N GLU A 63 10.00 1.13 0.74
CA GLU A 63 10.77 0.98 -0.51
C GLU A 63 11.70 -0.26 -0.49
N TRP A 64 11.17 -1.40 -0.03
CA TRP A 64 11.95 -2.64 0.15
C TRP A 64 12.73 -3.07 -1.09
N GLN A 65 12.26 -2.76 -2.29
CA GLN A 65 12.91 -3.12 -3.55
C GLN A 65 14.29 -2.46 -3.74
N LEU A 66 14.64 -1.44 -2.95
CA LEU A 66 16.01 -0.88 -2.94
C LEU A 66 17.05 -1.86 -2.39
N VAL A 67 16.60 -2.92 -1.69
CA VAL A 67 17.45 -4.02 -1.22
C VAL A 67 16.68 -5.33 -1.42
N PRO A 68 16.68 -5.91 -2.64
CA PRO A 68 15.88 -7.10 -2.98
C PRO A 68 16.16 -8.31 -2.09
N GLU A 69 17.38 -8.43 -1.55
CA GLU A 69 17.80 -9.48 -0.64
C GLU A 69 16.97 -9.53 0.67
N LEU A 70 16.34 -8.40 1.04
CA LEU A 70 15.42 -8.34 2.18
C LEU A 70 14.20 -9.25 2.01
N TRP A 71 13.78 -9.52 0.80
CA TRP A 71 12.63 -10.39 0.56
C TRP A 71 12.81 -11.78 1.16
N ASP A 72 13.96 -12.40 0.87
CA ASP A 72 14.27 -13.73 1.40
C ASP A 72 14.50 -13.69 2.91
N ALA A 73 15.14 -12.65 3.44
CA ALA A 73 15.33 -12.47 4.88
C ALA A 73 13.98 -12.33 5.62
N ILE A 74 13.08 -11.49 5.12
CA ILE A 74 11.73 -11.30 5.68
C ILE A 74 10.93 -12.60 5.61
N ARG A 75 10.99 -13.32 4.48
CA ARG A 75 10.33 -14.62 4.36
C ARG A 75 10.84 -15.61 5.41
N ASN A 76 12.16 -15.67 5.63
CA ASN A 76 12.76 -16.54 6.66
C ASN A 76 12.32 -16.12 8.07
N GLU A 77 12.30 -14.82 8.37
CA GLU A 77 11.76 -14.32 9.65
C GLU A 77 10.30 -14.68 9.84
N CYS A 78 9.49 -14.63 8.77
CA CYS A 78 8.11 -15.11 8.81
C CYS A 78 8.00 -16.60 9.16
N ASP A 79 8.94 -17.42 8.74
CA ASP A 79 8.95 -18.84 9.09
C ASP A 79 9.38 -19.08 10.56
N LEU A 80 10.31 -18.28 11.07
CA LEU A 80 10.81 -18.38 12.44
C LEU A 80 9.83 -17.84 13.49
N ARG A 81 9.11 -16.74 13.19
CA ARG A 81 8.19 -16.12 14.13
C ARG A 81 6.84 -16.83 14.12
N ALA A 82 6.34 -17.17 15.31
CA ALA A 82 5.00 -17.75 15.45
C ALA A 82 3.88 -16.75 15.15
N SER A 83 4.10 -15.46 15.44
CA SER A 83 3.14 -14.38 15.26
C SER A 83 2.78 -14.12 13.80
N LYS A 84 1.61 -13.52 13.58
CA LYS A 84 1.17 -12.95 12.30
C LYS A 84 1.35 -11.44 12.31
N GLY A 85 1.26 -10.79 11.13
CA GLY A 85 1.36 -9.35 11.02
C GLY A 85 2.73 -8.82 11.44
N ASN A 86 3.81 -9.53 11.09
CA ASN A 86 5.15 -9.10 11.50
C ASN A 86 5.66 -7.94 10.65
N PHE A 87 5.34 -7.92 9.34
CA PHE A 87 5.93 -6.95 8.42
C PHE A 87 4.89 -6.36 7.47
N ILE A 88 5.09 -5.09 7.13
CA ILE A 88 4.39 -4.37 6.06
C ILE A 88 5.44 -3.86 5.07
N LEU A 89 5.48 -4.42 3.88
CA LEU A 89 6.42 -4.03 2.83
C LEU A 89 5.74 -3.02 1.91
N THR A 90 6.35 -1.87 1.68
CA THR A 90 5.88 -0.94 0.65
C THR A 90 6.85 -0.92 -0.52
N GLY A 91 6.29 -0.78 -1.71
CA GLY A 91 7.08 -0.61 -2.92
C GLY A 91 6.25 -0.04 -4.06
N SER A 92 6.89 0.69 -4.94
CA SER A 92 6.23 1.11 -6.18
C SER A 92 6.04 -0.10 -7.11
N THR A 93 5.02 0.00 -7.99
CA THR A 93 4.83 -0.98 -9.07
C THR A 93 5.94 -0.93 -10.12
N ALA A 94 6.84 0.03 -10.03
CA ALA A 94 8.05 0.07 -10.85
C ALA A 94 8.83 -1.22 -10.60
N LEU A 95 8.84 -2.04 -11.60
CA LEU A 95 9.31 -3.41 -11.61
C LEU A 95 10.79 -3.43 -11.26
N LEU A 96 11.13 -4.27 -10.29
CA LEU A 96 12.48 -4.81 -10.23
C LEU A 96 12.89 -5.22 -11.64
N ASP A 97 14.03 -4.81 -12.09
CA ASP A 97 14.58 -5.28 -13.36
C ASP A 97 14.87 -6.79 -13.34
N LYS A 98 15.34 -7.35 -14.43
CA LYS A 98 15.60 -8.80 -14.49
C LYS A 98 16.72 -9.22 -13.53
N GLU A 99 17.73 -8.36 -13.32
CA GLU A 99 18.85 -8.63 -12.41
C GLU A 99 18.38 -8.58 -10.95
N GLU A 100 17.59 -7.57 -10.57
CA GLU A 100 17.02 -7.44 -9.24
C GLU A 100 16.05 -8.59 -8.90
N LYS A 101 15.22 -9.02 -9.88
CA LYS A 101 14.37 -10.20 -9.72
C LYS A 101 15.16 -11.48 -9.50
N SER A 102 16.35 -11.62 -10.09
CA SER A 102 17.19 -12.80 -9.91
C SER A 102 17.75 -12.93 -8.48
N LYS A 103 17.79 -11.84 -7.73
CA LYS A 103 18.23 -11.83 -6.33
C LYS A 103 17.18 -12.40 -5.38
N ILE A 104 15.90 -12.42 -5.80
CA ILE A 104 14.82 -13.04 -5.04
C ILE A 104 14.77 -14.51 -5.39
N LYS A 105 15.21 -15.36 -4.45
CA LYS A 105 15.33 -16.81 -4.66
C LYS A 105 14.02 -17.57 -4.41
N HIS A 106 13.12 -17.00 -3.61
CA HIS A 106 11.91 -17.69 -3.16
C HIS A 106 10.67 -16.85 -3.33
N THR A 107 9.54 -17.50 -3.61
CA THR A 107 8.23 -16.84 -3.60
C THR A 107 7.78 -16.56 -2.17
N GLY A 108 7.00 -15.50 -1.97
CA GLY A 108 6.37 -15.19 -0.69
C GLY A 108 5.10 -15.98 -0.40
N THR A 109 4.78 -16.99 -1.24
CA THR A 109 3.51 -17.71 -1.18
C THR A 109 3.25 -18.31 0.20
N GLY A 110 2.05 -18.08 0.72
CA GLY A 110 1.62 -18.55 2.04
C GLY A 110 2.12 -17.72 3.23
N ARG A 111 3.07 -16.79 3.06
CA ARG A 111 3.63 -15.93 4.11
C ARG A 111 3.32 -14.47 3.88
N ILE A 112 3.53 -14.01 2.66
CA ILE A 112 3.39 -12.61 2.26
C ILE A 112 2.22 -12.48 1.31
N ILE A 113 1.21 -11.72 1.68
CA ILE A 113 0.07 -11.39 0.81
C ILE A 113 0.30 -10.04 0.13
N LYS A 114 -0.02 -9.96 -1.14
CA LYS A 114 0.09 -8.72 -1.91
C LYS A 114 -1.24 -7.98 -1.92
N ILE A 115 -1.20 -6.68 -1.63
CA ILE A 115 -2.31 -5.75 -1.74
C ILE A 115 -1.96 -4.72 -2.82
N ASN A 116 -2.83 -4.57 -3.80
CA ASN A 116 -2.71 -3.49 -4.77
C ASN A 116 -3.42 -2.26 -4.21
N MET A 117 -2.69 -1.15 -4.12
CA MET A 117 -3.21 0.15 -3.72
C MET A 117 -3.26 1.04 -4.96
N PHE A 118 -4.37 1.71 -5.15
CA PHE A 118 -4.63 2.62 -6.26
C PHE A 118 -4.78 4.04 -5.74
N PRO A 119 -4.75 5.06 -6.62
CA PRO A 119 -5.22 6.40 -6.25
C PRO A 119 -6.65 6.35 -5.70
N MET A 120 -7.00 7.36 -4.92
CA MET A 120 -8.31 7.43 -4.25
C MET A 120 -9.45 7.47 -5.26
N THR A 121 -10.49 6.71 -4.96
CA THR A 121 -11.75 6.73 -5.71
C THR A 121 -12.57 7.97 -5.37
N THR A 122 -13.56 8.30 -6.18
CA THR A 122 -14.50 9.40 -5.89
C THR A 122 -15.24 9.20 -4.57
N LEU A 123 -15.47 7.94 -4.18
CA LEU A 123 -16.04 7.59 -2.87
C LEU A 123 -15.11 7.96 -1.72
N GLU A 124 -13.82 7.59 -1.81
CA GLU A 124 -12.80 7.93 -0.81
C GLU A 124 -12.53 9.43 -0.74
N LEU A 125 -12.71 10.15 -1.86
CA LEU A 125 -12.64 11.60 -1.92
C LEU A 125 -13.88 12.29 -1.30
N GLY A 126 -14.87 11.54 -0.83
CA GLY A 126 -16.13 12.08 -0.30
C GLY A 126 -17.00 12.78 -1.37
N LYS A 127 -16.73 12.50 -2.64
CA LYS A 127 -17.44 13.09 -3.78
C LYS A 127 -18.60 12.23 -4.26
N SER A 128 -18.66 10.98 -3.86
CA SER A 128 -19.80 10.11 -4.10
C SER A 128 -20.56 9.96 -2.78
N LEU A 129 -21.73 10.56 -2.71
CA LEU A 129 -22.54 10.59 -1.48
C LEU A 129 -23.26 9.26 -1.23
N ASP A 130 -23.56 8.53 -2.28
CA ASP A 130 -24.29 7.28 -2.20
C ASP A 130 -23.82 6.26 -3.24
N TYR A 131 -23.56 5.06 -2.79
CA TYR A 131 -23.32 3.93 -3.69
C TYR A 131 -24.42 2.89 -3.50
N ILE A 132 -24.77 2.26 -4.59
CA ILE A 132 -25.67 1.11 -4.59
C ILE A 132 -24.77 -0.11 -4.55
N SER A 133 -24.83 -0.88 -3.48
CA SER A 133 -24.07 -2.12 -3.42
C SER A 133 -24.75 -3.21 -4.27
N LEU A 134 -23.98 -4.13 -4.82
CA LEU A 134 -24.54 -5.31 -5.48
C LEU A 134 -25.43 -6.12 -4.53
N MET A 135 -25.16 -6.09 -3.22
CA MET A 135 -25.98 -6.76 -2.22
C MET A 135 -27.33 -6.06 -2.04
N ASP A 136 -27.35 -4.72 -2.04
CA ASP A 136 -28.63 -3.97 -1.96
C ASP A 136 -29.50 -4.23 -3.19
N MET A 137 -28.89 -4.39 -4.38
CA MET A 137 -29.59 -4.77 -5.60
C MET A 137 -30.11 -6.22 -5.52
N TYR A 138 -29.33 -7.15 -4.97
CA TYR A 138 -29.74 -8.53 -4.78
C TYR A 138 -30.87 -8.68 -3.76
N GLU A 139 -30.83 -7.88 -2.71
CA GLU A 139 -31.87 -7.85 -1.65
C GLU A 139 -33.11 -7.02 -2.07
N GLU A 140 -33.18 -6.58 -3.32
CA GLU A 140 -34.30 -5.76 -3.89
C GLU A 140 -34.66 -4.54 -3.05
N LYS A 141 -33.66 -3.94 -2.36
CA LYS A 141 -33.88 -2.71 -1.59
C LYS A 141 -34.26 -1.56 -2.52
N GLU A 142 -35.23 -0.76 -2.08
CA GLU A 142 -35.62 0.43 -2.80
C GLU A 142 -34.43 1.40 -2.95
N ILE A 143 -34.07 1.66 -4.20
CA ILE A 143 -32.99 2.58 -4.58
C ILE A 143 -33.61 3.99 -4.72
N ASN A 144 -33.90 4.63 -3.60
CA ASN A 144 -34.50 5.97 -3.56
C ASN A 144 -33.43 7.05 -3.38
N LYS A 145 -32.26 6.89 -4.01
CA LYS A 145 -31.16 7.84 -3.82
C LYS A 145 -30.96 8.67 -5.08
N LEU A 146 -31.29 9.95 -4.96
CA LEU A 146 -30.88 10.96 -5.93
C LEU A 146 -29.37 11.17 -5.78
N VAL A 147 -28.63 10.81 -6.79
CA VAL A 147 -27.22 11.20 -6.92
C VAL A 147 -27.26 12.65 -7.41
N ASP A 148 -26.70 13.57 -6.63
CA ASP A 148 -26.43 14.91 -7.14
C ASP A 148 -25.52 14.80 -8.36
N PRO A 149 -25.97 15.22 -9.54
CA PRO A 149 -25.15 15.11 -10.73
C PRO A 149 -23.94 16.03 -10.58
N PHE A 150 -22.75 15.49 -10.79
CA PHE A 150 -21.56 16.32 -10.95
C PHE A 150 -21.78 17.28 -12.11
N ASP A 151 -21.53 18.56 -11.91
CA ASP A 151 -21.45 19.47 -13.03
C ASP A 151 -20.20 19.21 -13.88
N ILE A 152 -20.17 19.77 -15.07
CA ILE A 152 -19.05 19.55 -16.01
C ILE A 152 -17.71 20.09 -15.44
N TYR A 153 -17.75 21.12 -14.62
CA TYR A 153 -16.57 21.71 -13.99
C TYR A 153 -16.02 20.79 -12.90
N GLU A 154 -16.88 20.17 -12.09
CA GLU A 154 -16.47 19.17 -11.10
C GLU A 154 -15.88 17.92 -11.75
N ILE A 155 -16.49 17.42 -12.82
CA ILE A 155 -15.96 16.29 -13.58
C ILE A 155 -14.57 16.64 -14.13
N THR A 156 -14.44 17.81 -14.76
CA THR A 156 -13.15 18.28 -15.30
C THR A 156 -12.09 18.37 -14.19
N ARG A 157 -12.45 18.92 -13.03
CA ARG A 157 -11.57 19.03 -11.88
C ARG A 157 -11.12 17.65 -11.37
N LEU A 158 -12.05 16.71 -11.27
CA LEU A 158 -11.71 15.34 -10.85
C LEU A 158 -10.77 14.65 -11.84
N ILE A 159 -10.92 14.90 -13.14
CA ILE A 159 -10.03 14.36 -14.17
C ILE A 159 -8.62 14.98 -14.05
N ILE A 160 -8.52 16.29 -13.87
CA ILE A 160 -7.24 17.01 -13.76
C ILE A 160 -6.51 16.61 -12.48
N ASN A 161 -7.17 16.68 -11.33
CA ASN A 161 -6.52 16.40 -10.04
C ASN A 161 -6.28 14.91 -9.81
N GLY A 162 -7.05 14.04 -10.47
CA GLY A 162 -7.02 12.60 -10.23
C GLY A 162 -7.34 12.23 -8.77
N GLY A 163 -7.00 11.02 -8.39
CA GLY A 163 -7.21 10.50 -7.02
C GLY A 163 -5.93 10.53 -6.17
N TRP A 164 -5.01 11.46 -6.40
CA TRP A 164 -3.77 11.55 -5.66
C TRP A 164 -3.99 12.28 -4.33
N PRO A 165 -3.61 11.68 -3.17
CA PRO A 165 -3.81 12.31 -1.86
C PRO A 165 -3.22 13.72 -1.75
N GLU A 166 -2.10 13.98 -2.42
CA GLU A 166 -1.40 15.26 -2.39
C GLU A 166 -2.16 16.38 -3.11
N ASN A 167 -3.02 16.01 -4.06
CA ASN A 167 -3.86 16.95 -4.81
C ASN A 167 -5.18 17.28 -4.09
N LEU A 168 -5.40 16.73 -2.89
CA LEU A 168 -6.60 17.02 -2.11
C LEU A 168 -6.59 18.49 -1.66
N GLY A 169 -7.60 19.23 -2.09
CA GLY A 169 -7.76 20.64 -1.71
C GLY A 169 -7.04 21.65 -2.59
N LEU A 170 -6.24 21.19 -3.58
CA LEU A 170 -5.62 22.12 -4.54
C LEU A 170 -6.67 22.77 -5.44
N SER A 171 -6.48 24.04 -5.74
CA SER A 171 -7.21 24.73 -6.82
C SER A 171 -6.66 24.29 -8.18
N ASN A 172 -7.45 24.44 -9.25
CA ASN A 172 -7.04 24.04 -10.61
C ASN A 172 -5.76 24.74 -11.12
N LEU A 173 -5.32 25.81 -10.44
CA LEU A 173 -4.12 26.59 -10.78
C LEU A 173 -2.85 26.08 -10.09
N GLU A 174 -2.99 25.15 -9.13
CA GLU A 174 -1.90 24.61 -8.31
C GLU A 174 -1.57 23.15 -8.65
N SER A 175 -2.31 22.57 -9.59
CA SER A 175 -2.16 21.15 -9.97
C SER A 175 -1.23 20.90 -11.17
N ASP A 176 -0.57 21.96 -11.70
CA ASP A 176 0.39 21.86 -12.82
C ASP A 176 1.83 21.57 -12.36
#